data_1bed2ff91c95d0185f5da35dcfc61293
#
_entry.id   1bed2ff91c95d0185f5da35dcfc61293
#
_cell.length_a   1.000
_cell.length_b   1.000
_cell.length_c   1.000
_cell.angle_alpha   90.00
_cell.angle_beta   90.00
_cell.angle_gamma   90.00
#
_symmetry.space_group_name_H-M   'P 1'
#
loop_
_entity.id
_entity.type
_entity.pdbx_description
1 polymer ?
#
loop_
_entity_poly.entity_id
_entity_poly.type
_entity_poly.pdbx_seq_one_letter_code
_entity_poly.pdbx_strand_id
1 'polypeptide(L)'
;LGDVYKRQSQYIARKAKEILTSICYNVTATSGSVTSFLRHVWGWDTVLHDLNFDRYKKAGLTEVIEVNHRGSVIRREQIKDWSKRFDHRHHAIDALTIACTKQAYIQRLNNLRAEEGPDFNKMSLERYIQSQPHFSVAQVREAVDRILVSFRAGKRAVTPGKRYIRKNRKRISVQSVLIPRGALSEESVYGVIHVWEKDEQGHVIQKQRAVMKYPITSINREMLDKEKVVDKRIHRILSGRLAQYNDNPKEAFAKPVYIDKECRIPIRTVRCFAKPAINTLVPLKKDDKGNPVAWVNPGNNHHVAIYRDEDGKYKERTVTFWEAVDRCRVGIPAIVTQPDTIWDNILQRNDISENVLESLPDVKWQFVLSLQQNEMFILGMNEEDYRYAMDQQDYALLNKYLYRVQKLSKGDYNFRYHTETSVEDKYDGKLNLELSRQMGKLKRVSIKSLLELNPHKVHISVLGEIKEIS
;
A
#
# COMPACT_ATOMS: atom_id res chain seq x y z
N LEU A 1 -20.79 1.85 11.33
CA LEU A 1 -19.49 2.44 10.94
C LEU A 1 -19.63 3.86 10.37
N GLY A 2 -20.66 4.18 9.54
CA GLY A 2 -20.85 5.52 8.96
C GLY A 2 -21.00 6.64 9.98
N ASP A 3 -21.65 6.42 11.11
CA ASP A 3 -21.84 7.43 12.15
C ASP A 3 -20.57 7.69 12.97
N VAL A 4 -19.71 6.70 13.12
CA VAL A 4 -18.40 6.87 13.78
C VAL A 4 -17.51 7.79 12.95
N TYR A 5 -17.43 7.57 11.62
CA TYR A 5 -16.65 8.44 10.72
C TYR A 5 -17.18 9.86 10.63
N LYS A 6 -18.51 10.05 10.65
CA LYS A 6 -19.12 11.40 10.70
C LYS A 6 -18.74 12.15 11.98
N ARG A 7 -18.80 11.48 13.13
CA ARG A 7 -18.40 12.06 14.42
C ARG A 7 -16.92 12.39 14.49
N GLN A 8 -16.05 11.51 13.93
CA GLN A 8 -14.62 11.80 13.84
C GLN A 8 -14.33 13.04 12.98
N SER A 9 -14.96 13.15 11.80
CA SER A 9 -14.79 14.31 10.93
C SER A 9 -15.27 15.62 11.61
N GLN A 10 -16.37 15.56 12.35
CA GLN A 10 -16.86 16.71 13.12
C GLN A 10 -15.91 17.10 14.25
N TYR A 11 -15.34 16.12 14.96
CA TYR A 11 -14.35 16.36 16.01
C TYR A 11 -13.09 17.02 15.44
N ILE A 12 -12.57 16.48 14.34
CA ILE A 12 -11.38 17.04 13.66
C ILE A 12 -11.65 18.48 13.21
N ALA A 13 -12.81 18.76 12.62
CA ALA A 13 -13.17 20.10 12.18
C ALA A 13 -13.26 21.10 13.36
N ARG A 14 -13.85 20.70 14.50
CA ARG A 14 -13.88 21.55 15.71
C ARG A 14 -12.48 21.81 16.24
N LYS A 15 -11.64 20.76 16.33
CA LYS A 15 -10.27 20.89 16.85
C LYS A 15 -9.40 21.73 15.93
N ALA A 16 -9.54 21.58 14.61
CA ALA A 16 -8.87 22.43 13.63
C ALA A 16 -9.30 23.92 13.80
N LYS A 17 -10.60 24.17 13.95
CA LYS A 17 -11.11 25.52 14.20
C LYS A 17 -10.53 26.13 15.48
N GLU A 18 -10.51 25.37 16.59
CA GLU A 18 -9.92 25.80 17.87
C GLU A 18 -8.44 26.19 17.72
N ILE A 19 -7.64 25.34 17.04
CA ILE A 19 -6.22 25.63 16.80
C ILE A 19 -6.05 26.87 15.90
N LEU A 20 -6.82 26.98 14.82
CA LEU A 20 -6.74 28.11 13.90
C LEU A 20 -7.18 29.41 14.56
N THR A 21 -8.17 29.39 15.46
CA THR A 21 -8.63 30.56 16.21
C THR A 21 -7.54 31.14 17.14
N SER A 22 -6.56 30.31 17.55
CA SER A 22 -5.41 30.82 18.32
C SER A 22 -4.41 31.62 17.48
N ILE A 23 -4.48 31.50 16.15
CA ILE A 23 -3.58 32.18 15.20
C ILE A 23 -4.32 33.30 14.44
N CYS A 24 -5.59 33.07 14.11
CA CYS A 24 -6.42 33.92 13.28
C CYS A 24 -7.70 34.34 14.03
N TYR A 25 -8.03 35.64 14.04
CA TYR A 25 -9.19 36.16 14.76
C TYR A 25 -10.51 35.64 14.17
N ASN A 26 -10.63 35.58 12.86
CA ASN A 26 -11.82 35.11 12.14
C ASN A 26 -11.62 33.75 11.48
N VAL A 27 -12.14 32.70 12.09
CA VAL A 27 -12.14 31.35 11.51
C VAL A 27 -13.59 30.90 11.25
N THR A 28 -13.94 30.82 9.97
CA THR A 28 -15.26 30.34 9.53
C THR A 28 -15.15 28.93 8.95
N ALA A 29 -16.06 28.07 9.36
CA ALA A 29 -16.20 26.73 8.74
C ALA A 29 -17.36 26.74 7.75
N THR A 30 -17.20 26.06 6.62
CA THR A 30 -18.24 25.89 5.62
C THR A 30 -18.43 24.42 5.27
N SER A 31 -19.55 24.09 4.61
CA SER A 31 -19.84 22.73 4.18
C SER A 31 -19.14 22.40 2.85
N GLY A 32 -18.82 21.12 2.62
CA GLY A 32 -18.28 20.66 1.34
C GLY A 32 -19.19 20.93 0.14
N SER A 33 -20.50 21.11 0.37
CA SER A 33 -21.43 21.48 -0.69
C SER A 33 -21.24 22.93 -1.19
N VAL A 34 -20.85 23.85 -0.32
CA VAL A 34 -20.48 25.23 -0.72
C VAL A 34 -19.22 25.21 -1.57
N THR A 35 -18.19 24.50 -1.13
CA THR A 35 -16.94 24.33 -1.91
C THR A 35 -17.21 23.70 -3.28
N SER A 36 -18.06 22.68 -3.34
CA SER A 36 -18.44 22.05 -4.61
C SER A 36 -19.18 23.00 -5.55
N PHE A 37 -20.12 23.79 -5.02
CA PHE A 37 -20.87 24.76 -5.79
C PHE A 37 -19.96 25.87 -6.36
N LEU A 38 -19.10 26.46 -5.51
CA LEU A 38 -18.19 27.54 -5.95
C LEU A 38 -17.19 27.06 -7.00
N ARG A 39 -16.62 25.86 -6.81
CA ARG A 39 -15.73 25.25 -7.80
C ARG A 39 -16.43 25.06 -9.15
N HIS A 40 -17.70 24.61 -9.16
CA HIS A 40 -18.49 24.45 -10.36
C HIS A 40 -18.74 25.79 -11.06
N VAL A 41 -19.20 26.79 -10.30
CA VAL A 41 -19.49 28.14 -10.83
C VAL A 41 -18.26 28.81 -11.42
N TRP A 42 -17.08 28.58 -10.85
CA TRP A 42 -15.80 29.10 -11.39
C TRP A 42 -15.21 28.24 -12.52
N GLY A 43 -15.83 27.09 -12.86
CA GLY A 43 -15.36 26.18 -13.90
C GLY A 43 -14.12 25.36 -13.50
N TRP A 44 -13.76 25.33 -12.21
CA TRP A 44 -12.56 24.63 -11.72
C TRP A 44 -12.78 23.14 -11.54
N ASP A 45 -14.00 22.64 -11.67
CA ASP A 45 -14.36 21.23 -11.56
C ASP A 45 -13.88 20.39 -12.78
N THR A 46 -13.66 21.03 -13.94
CA THR A 46 -13.19 20.37 -15.15
C THR A 46 -11.67 20.28 -15.25
N VAL A 47 -10.91 21.09 -14.49
CA VAL A 47 -9.45 21.22 -14.61
C VAL A 47 -8.73 19.86 -14.53
N LEU A 48 -9.07 19.02 -13.56
CA LEU A 48 -8.41 17.71 -13.43
C LEU A 48 -8.82 16.72 -14.52
N HIS A 49 -10.07 16.78 -14.97
CA HIS A 49 -10.53 16.00 -16.10
C HIS A 49 -9.69 16.34 -17.33
N ASP A 50 -9.54 17.61 -17.65
CA ASP A 50 -8.82 18.08 -18.81
C ASP A 50 -7.33 17.76 -18.77
N LEU A 51 -6.69 17.87 -17.60
CA LEU A 51 -5.28 17.50 -17.39
C LEU A 51 -5.02 16.00 -17.55
N ASN A 52 -6.02 15.16 -17.29
CA ASN A 52 -5.89 13.71 -17.41
C ASN A 52 -6.44 13.16 -18.73
N PHE A 53 -7.19 13.96 -19.51
CA PHE A 53 -7.95 13.49 -20.66
C PHE A 53 -7.09 12.77 -21.70
N ASP A 54 -5.99 13.37 -22.13
CA ASP A 54 -5.12 12.79 -23.16
C ASP A 54 -4.54 11.43 -22.74
N ARG A 55 -4.18 11.29 -21.46
CA ARG A 55 -3.66 10.04 -20.90
C ARG A 55 -4.72 8.93 -20.93
N TYR A 56 -5.96 9.25 -20.54
CA TYR A 56 -7.06 8.29 -20.55
C TYR A 56 -7.52 7.98 -21.98
N LYS A 57 -7.49 8.96 -22.87
CA LYS A 57 -7.82 8.78 -24.30
C LYS A 57 -6.84 7.84 -25.00
N LYS A 58 -5.52 8.03 -24.79
CA LYS A 58 -4.48 7.11 -25.29
C LYS A 58 -4.67 5.68 -24.80
N ALA A 59 -5.21 5.52 -23.59
CA ALA A 59 -5.51 4.22 -23.00
C ALA A 59 -6.87 3.63 -23.46
N GLY A 60 -7.64 4.31 -24.31
CA GLY A 60 -8.95 3.86 -24.74
C GLY A 60 -10.02 3.85 -23.64
N LEU A 61 -9.86 4.69 -22.62
CA LEU A 61 -10.74 4.79 -21.45
C LEU A 61 -11.62 6.04 -21.49
N THR A 62 -12.01 6.45 -22.70
CA THR A 62 -12.96 7.54 -22.96
C THR A 62 -14.25 6.98 -23.55
N GLU A 63 -15.31 7.73 -23.40
CA GLU A 63 -16.62 7.45 -23.98
C GLU A 63 -17.22 8.72 -24.57
N VAL A 64 -18.05 8.58 -25.62
CA VAL A 64 -18.80 9.69 -26.19
C VAL A 64 -20.17 9.72 -25.55
N ILE A 65 -20.50 10.85 -24.93
CA ILE A 65 -21.83 11.11 -24.36
C ILE A 65 -22.56 12.16 -25.19
N GLU A 66 -23.88 12.05 -25.23
CA GLU A 66 -24.75 13.06 -25.78
C GLU A 66 -25.26 13.96 -24.65
N VAL A 67 -24.92 15.23 -24.72
CA VAL A 67 -25.35 16.25 -23.75
C VAL A 67 -26.34 17.20 -24.42
N ASN A 68 -27.52 17.32 -23.85
CA ASN A 68 -28.50 18.31 -24.33
C ASN A 68 -28.10 19.69 -23.80
N HIS A 69 -27.67 20.57 -24.66
CA HIS A 69 -27.33 21.95 -24.32
C HIS A 69 -28.29 22.90 -25.07
N ARG A 70 -29.21 23.56 -24.34
CA ARG A 70 -30.17 24.52 -24.84
C ARG A 70 -31.01 24.01 -26.04
N GLY A 71 -31.43 22.74 -25.98
CA GLY A 71 -32.24 22.11 -27.05
C GLY A 71 -31.43 21.51 -28.20
N SER A 72 -30.10 21.64 -28.22
CA SER A 72 -29.22 20.98 -29.17
C SER A 72 -28.47 19.83 -28.54
N VAL A 73 -28.43 18.68 -29.20
CA VAL A 73 -27.64 17.52 -28.74
C VAL A 73 -26.20 17.70 -29.19
N ILE A 74 -25.29 17.86 -28.24
CA ILE A 74 -23.86 17.99 -28.50
C ILE A 74 -23.19 16.66 -28.07
N ARG A 75 -22.40 16.08 -28.97
CA ARG A 75 -21.55 14.91 -28.64
C ARG A 75 -20.25 15.38 -28.02
N ARG A 76 -20.01 14.94 -26.80
CA ARG A 76 -18.78 15.25 -26.07
C ARG A 76 -18.07 13.96 -25.67
N GLU A 77 -16.77 13.87 -25.94
CA GLU A 77 -15.92 12.79 -25.42
C GLU A 77 -15.48 13.13 -23.99
N GLN A 78 -15.61 12.18 -23.09
CA GLN A 78 -15.22 12.29 -21.70
C GLN A 78 -14.50 11.03 -21.20
N ILE A 79 -13.81 11.15 -20.06
CA ILE A 79 -13.21 10.01 -19.38
C ILE A 79 -14.34 9.17 -18.77
N LYS A 80 -14.34 7.87 -19.05
CA LYS A 80 -15.33 6.93 -18.52
C LYS A 80 -15.26 6.84 -17.00
N ASP A 81 -16.41 6.90 -16.33
CA ASP A 81 -16.55 6.82 -14.86
C ASP A 81 -15.66 7.84 -14.11
N TRP A 82 -15.38 9.00 -14.71
CA TRP A 82 -14.49 9.99 -14.09
C TRP A 82 -14.97 10.48 -12.75
N SER A 83 -14.03 10.55 -11.80
CA SER A 83 -14.20 11.24 -10.52
C SER A 83 -12.96 12.08 -10.22
N LYS A 84 -13.14 13.32 -9.76
CA LYS A 84 -12.03 14.18 -9.31
C LYS A 84 -11.15 13.50 -8.26
N ARG A 85 -11.73 12.56 -7.49
CA ARG A 85 -11.04 11.82 -6.43
C ARG A 85 -10.00 10.82 -6.96
N PHE A 86 -9.92 10.61 -8.26
CA PHE A 86 -8.88 9.77 -8.87
C PHE A 86 -7.53 10.47 -8.94
N ASP A 87 -7.50 11.78 -8.74
CA ASP A 87 -6.29 12.60 -8.77
C ASP A 87 -6.11 13.32 -7.42
N HIS A 88 -4.96 13.13 -6.76
CA HIS A 88 -4.64 13.77 -5.47
C HIS A 88 -4.68 15.29 -5.51
N ARG A 89 -4.44 15.91 -6.67
CA ARG A 89 -4.46 17.37 -6.85
C ARG A 89 -5.83 17.99 -6.61
N HIS A 90 -6.91 17.18 -6.51
CA HIS A 90 -8.23 17.70 -6.13
C HIS A 90 -8.21 18.40 -4.77
N HIS A 91 -7.32 18.01 -3.85
CA HIS A 91 -7.16 18.70 -2.57
C HIS A 91 -6.63 20.12 -2.72
N ALA A 92 -5.73 20.35 -3.69
CA ALA A 92 -5.23 21.70 -3.98
C ALA A 92 -6.32 22.61 -4.55
N ILE A 93 -7.14 22.10 -5.48
CA ILE A 93 -8.28 22.87 -6.03
C ILE A 93 -9.32 23.15 -4.94
N ASP A 94 -9.63 22.19 -4.08
CA ASP A 94 -10.57 22.37 -2.97
C ASP A 94 -10.01 23.41 -1.96
N ALA A 95 -8.71 23.38 -1.66
CA ALA A 95 -8.06 24.36 -0.78
C ALA A 95 -8.07 25.77 -1.39
N LEU A 96 -7.77 25.89 -2.69
CA LEU A 96 -7.87 27.17 -3.41
C LEU A 96 -9.29 27.71 -3.40
N THR A 97 -10.28 26.84 -3.63
CA THR A 97 -11.70 27.21 -3.58
C THR A 97 -12.06 27.77 -2.19
N ILE A 98 -11.61 27.12 -1.13
CA ILE A 98 -11.83 27.59 0.25
C ILE A 98 -11.16 28.95 0.48
N ALA A 99 -9.92 29.11 0.03
CA ALA A 99 -9.17 30.36 0.18
C ALA A 99 -9.86 31.55 -0.53
N CYS A 100 -10.49 31.30 -1.68
CA CYS A 100 -11.24 32.29 -2.45
C CYS A 100 -12.70 32.50 -1.95
N THR A 101 -13.16 31.71 -0.97
CA THR A 101 -14.54 31.78 -0.47
C THR A 101 -14.74 33.00 0.44
N LYS A 102 -15.66 33.88 0.06
CA LYS A 102 -16.06 35.04 0.89
C LYS A 102 -17.25 34.66 1.79
N GLN A 103 -17.32 35.25 2.98
CA GLN A 103 -18.43 35.04 3.91
C GLN A 103 -19.80 35.40 3.29
N ALA A 104 -19.84 36.44 2.43
CA ALA A 104 -21.04 36.78 1.70
C ALA A 104 -21.59 35.69 0.80
N TYR A 105 -20.71 34.88 0.22
CA TYR A 105 -21.14 33.72 -0.63
C TYR A 105 -21.82 32.66 0.24
N ILE A 106 -21.24 32.36 1.40
CA ILE A 106 -21.79 31.38 2.37
C ILE A 106 -23.17 31.81 2.83
N GLN A 107 -23.30 33.07 3.23
CA GLN A 107 -24.59 33.63 3.72
C GLN A 107 -25.65 33.56 2.62
N ARG A 108 -25.37 34.04 1.42
CA ARG A 108 -26.30 34.00 0.29
C ARG A 108 -26.74 32.60 -0.08
N LEU A 109 -25.80 31.64 -0.11
CA LEU A 109 -26.10 30.23 -0.36
C LEU A 109 -26.96 29.59 0.73
N ASN A 110 -26.74 29.96 1.99
CA ASN A 110 -27.57 29.51 3.12
C ASN A 110 -28.98 30.08 3.04
N ASN A 111 -29.13 31.37 2.71
CA ASN A 111 -30.41 32.01 2.56
C ASN A 111 -31.24 31.41 1.41
N LEU A 112 -30.58 31.12 0.25
CA LEU A 112 -31.24 30.47 -0.88
C LEU A 112 -31.70 29.03 -0.57
N ARG A 113 -31.06 28.36 0.36
CA ARG A 113 -31.49 27.04 0.82
C ARG A 113 -32.63 27.08 1.82
N ALA A 114 -32.75 28.19 2.56
CA ALA A 114 -33.83 28.42 3.51
C ALA A 114 -35.13 28.93 2.82
N GLU A 115 -34.98 29.65 1.70
CA GLU A 115 -36.07 30.09 0.87
C GLU A 115 -36.38 29.00 -0.17
N GLU A 116 -37.45 28.23 -0.02
CA GLU A 116 -38.02 27.35 -1.02
C GLU A 116 -38.59 28.19 -2.21
N GLY A 117 -37.71 28.88 -2.93
CA GLY A 117 -38.06 29.80 -4.01
C GLY A 117 -37.43 29.43 -5.36
N PRO A 118 -37.97 29.94 -6.49
CA PRO A 118 -37.69 29.45 -7.81
C PRO A 118 -36.22 29.66 -8.27
N ASP A 119 -35.78 28.88 -9.24
CA ASP A 119 -34.45 28.83 -9.88
C ASP A 119 -33.82 30.17 -10.28
N PHE A 120 -34.62 31.24 -10.33
CA PHE A 120 -34.19 32.59 -10.69
C PHE A 120 -33.17 33.18 -9.71
N ASN A 121 -33.35 32.97 -8.41
CA ASN A 121 -32.42 33.46 -7.38
C ASN A 121 -31.06 32.73 -7.42
N LYS A 122 -31.06 31.45 -7.82
CA LYS A 122 -29.86 30.66 -8.02
C LYS A 122 -29.06 31.18 -9.20
N MET A 123 -29.68 31.42 -10.36
CA MET A 123 -29.05 31.99 -11.55
C MET A 123 -28.44 33.38 -11.32
N SER A 124 -29.09 34.22 -10.54
CA SER A 124 -28.57 35.57 -10.20
C SER A 124 -27.32 35.48 -9.31
N LEU A 125 -27.30 34.55 -8.37
CA LEU A 125 -26.14 34.28 -7.53
C LEU A 125 -24.97 33.68 -8.30
N GLU A 126 -25.24 32.74 -9.19
CA GLU A 126 -24.23 32.16 -10.07
C GLU A 126 -23.56 33.24 -10.92
N ARG A 127 -24.33 34.12 -11.56
CA ARG A 127 -23.78 35.24 -12.34
C ARG A 127 -22.94 36.19 -11.49
N TYR A 128 -23.41 36.51 -10.28
CA TYR A 128 -22.68 37.38 -9.34
C TYR A 128 -21.32 36.74 -8.95
N ILE A 129 -21.29 35.44 -8.67
CA ILE A 129 -20.08 34.72 -8.31
C ILE A 129 -19.15 34.53 -9.50
N GLN A 130 -19.71 34.23 -10.69
CA GLN A 130 -18.94 34.12 -11.95
C GLN A 130 -18.24 35.39 -12.36
N SER A 131 -18.86 36.57 -12.09
CA SER A 131 -18.27 37.86 -12.44
C SER A 131 -17.04 38.23 -11.61
N GLN A 132 -16.70 37.42 -10.57
CA GLN A 132 -15.63 37.73 -9.63
C GLN A 132 -14.74 36.52 -9.29
N PRO A 133 -14.26 35.70 -10.28
CA PRO A 133 -13.26 34.70 -9.96
C PRO A 133 -11.93 35.40 -9.65
N HIS A 134 -11.28 34.99 -8.56
CA HIS A 134 -9.94 35.48 -8.23
C HIS A 134 -8.89 35.02 -9.23
N PHE A 135 -9.11 33.85 -9.88
CA PHE A 135 -8.23 33.24 -10.86
C PHE A 135 -9.05 32.68 -12.02
N SER A 136 -8.54 32.82 -13.24
CA SER A 136 -9.10 32.18 -14.42
C SER A 136 -8.86 30.67 -14.41
N VAL A 137 -9.69 29.92 -15.14
CA VAL A 137 -9.52 28.46 -15.31
C VAL A 137 -8.12 28.11 -15.87
N ALA A 138 -7.59 28.93 -16.77
CA ALA A 138 -6.26 28.74 -17.36
C ALA A 138 -5.16 28.87 -16.29
N GLN A 139 -5.23 29.89 -15.44
CA GLN A 139 -4.26 30.08 -14.33
C GLN A 139 -4.31 28.92 -13.33
N VAL A 140 -5.52 28.45 -12.98
CA VAL A 140 -5.68 27.30 -12.06
C VAL A 140 -5.14 26.03 -12.72
N ARG A 141 -5.41 25.81 -14.00
CA ARG A 141 -4.90 24.66 -14.76
C ARG A 141 -3.37 24.64 -14.79
N GLU A 142 -2.75 25.74 -15.13
CA GLU A 142 -1.29 25.89 -15.18
C GLU A 142 -0.65 25.62 -13.79
N ALA A 143 -1.20 26.22 -12.74
CA ALA A 143 -0.70 26.00 -11.38
C ALA A 143 -0.86 24.55 -10.93
N VAL A 144 -2.00 23.91 -11.24
CA VAL A 144 -2.28 22.51 -10.88
C VAL A 144 -1.43 21.53 -11.67
N ASP A 145 -1.12 21.83 -12.94
CA ASP A 145 -0.24 21.00 -13.76
C ASP A 145 1.19 20.91 -13.22
N ARG A 146 1.65 21.94 -12.54
CA ARG A 146 2.99 22.00 -11.92
C ARG A 146 3.09 21.36 -10.53
N ILE A 147 1.96 20.87 -9.96
CA ILE A 147 1.98 20.25 -8.63
C ILE A 147 2.63 18.88 -8.67
N LEU A 148 3.71 18.73 -7.92
CA LEU A 148 4.33 17.45 -7.60
C LEU A 148 3.74 16.93 -6.29
N VAL A 149 3.01 15.79 -6.35
CA VAL A 149 2.39 15.20 -5.16
C VAL A 149 3.46 14.52 -4.33
N SER A 150 3.61 14.94 -3.09
CA SER A 150 4.55 14.39 -2.13
C SER A 150 3.96 13.20 -1.38
N PHE A 151 4.74 12.15 -1.22
CA PHE A 151 4.41 11.00 -0.39
C PHE A 151 5.43 10.84 0.73
N ARG A 152 4.95 10.47 1.90
CA ARG A 152 5.83 10.13 3.00
C ARG A 152 6.48 8.77 2.73
N ALA A 153 7.72 8.80 2.26
CA ALA A 153 8.58 7.64 2.11
C ALA A 153 9.33 7.32 3.41
N GLY A 154 10.03 6.18 3.42
CA GLY A 154 10.94 5.82 4.49
C GLY A 154 10.24 5.59 5.83
N LYS A 155 9.32 4.65 5.91
CA LYS A 155 8.77 4.21 7.19
C LYS A 155 9.92 3.76 8.09
N ARG A 156 10.12 4.46 9.23
CA ARG A 156 11.04 3.98 10.24
C ARG A 156 10.63 2.59 10.68
N ALA A 157 11.55 1.63 10.64
CA ALA A 157 11.29 0.28 11.10
C ALA A 157 10.93 0.24 12.58
N VAL A 158 11.60 1.09 13.38
CA VAL A 158 11.39 1.16 14.84
C VAL A 158 11.32 2.61 15.32
N THR A 159 10.72 2.82 16.49
CA THR A 159 10.82 4.06 17.26
C THR A 159 11.21 3.79 18.70
N PRO A 160 12.02 4.65 19.31
CA PRO A 160 12.31 4.55 20.75
C PRO A 160 11.02 4.65 21.56
N GLY A 161 10.93 3.83 22.58
CA GLY A 161 9.80 3.81 23.51
C GLY A 161 10.24 3.43 24.91
N LYS A 162 9.32 3.51 25.86
CA LYS A 162 9.55 3.13 27.24
C LYS A 162 8.64 1.97 27.61
N ARG A 163 9.22 0.85 28.07
CA ARG A 163 8.49 -0.27 28.64
C ARG A 163 8.50 -0.16 30.16
N TYR A 164 7.30 -0.15 30.74
CA TYR A 164 7.14 -0.11 32.19
C TYR A 164 7.01 -1.53 32.75
N ILE A 165 7.96 -1.97 33.54
CA ILE A 165 7.89 -3.25 34.25
C ILE A 165 7.12 -3.01 35.54
N ARG A 166 6.06 -3.78 35.74
CA ARG A 166 5.20 -3.71 36.93
C ARG A 166 5.21 -5.06 37.65
N LYS A 167 5.32 -5.01 38.98
CA LYS A 167 5.12 -6.18 39.88
C LYS A 167 4.10 -5.76 40.93
N ASN A 168 3.08 -6.59 41.17
CA ASN A 168 2.00 -6.30 42.12
C ASN A 168 1.35 -4.90 41.87
N ARG A 169 1.05 -4.58 40.60
CA ARG A 169 0.52 -3.28 40.15
C ARG A 169 1.44 -2.06 40.39
N LYS A 170 2.56 -2.20 41.07
CA LYS A 170 3.53 -1.13 41.28
C LYS A 170 4.56 -1.11 40.14
N ARG A 171 4.93 0.09 39.72
CA ARG A 171 5.95 0.32 38.69
C ARG A 171 7.33 0.11 39.33
N ILE A 172 8.10 -0.86 38.82
CA ILE A 172 9.42 -1.22 39.40
C ILE A 172 10.52 -0.55 38.56
N SER A 173 10.44 -0.62 37.25
CA SER A 173 11.49 -0.09 36.39
C SER A 173 10.94 0.39 35.03
N VAL A 174 11.75 1.18 34.33
CA VAL A 174 11.50 1.65 32.99
C VAL A 174 12.66 1.19 32.12
N GLN A 175 12.34 0.42 31.09
CA GLN A 175 13.30 0.03 30.06
C GLN A 175 13.11 0.86 28.81
N SER A 176 14.20 1.35 28.21
CA SER A 176 14.20 1.84 26.85
C SER A 176 14.08 0.64 25.90
N VAL A 177 13.15 0.72 24.95
CA VAL A 177 12.89 -0.34 23.98
C VAL A 177 12.69 0.24 22.60
N LEU A 178 13.00 -0.54 21.57
CA LEU A 178 12.65 -0.18 20.18
C LEU A 178 11.30 -0.82 19.83
N ILE A 179 10.33 0.03 19.51
CA ILE A 179 8.97 -0.38 19.17
C ILE A 179 8.85 -0.47 17.66
N PRO A 180 8.51 -1.66 17.09
CA PRO A 180 8.24 -1.80 15.65
C PRO A 180 7.09 -0.90 15.21
N ARG A 181 7.18 -0.34 14.01
CA ARG A 181 6.19 0.58 13.42
C ARG A 181 5.22 -0.09 12.45
N GLY A 182 5.21 -1.40 12.40
CA GLY A 182 4.32 -2.21 11.58
C GLY A 182 4.24 -3.63 12.08
N ALA A 183 3.39 -4.44 11.45
CA ALA A 183 3.29 -5.86 11.71
C ALA A 183 4.59 -6.57 11.29
N LEU A 184 5.15 -7.37 12.18
CA LEU A 184 6.38 -8.14 11.93
C LEU A 184 6.09 -9.38 11.08
N SER A 185 4.92 -9.98 11.26
CA SER A 185 4.52 -11.22 10.61
C SER A 185 3.04 -11.23 10.30
N GLU A 186 2.64 -12.19 9.49
CA GLU A 186 1.24 -12.60 9.35
C GLU A 186 0.74 -13.19 10.68
N GLU A 187 -0.58 -13.25 10.86
CA GLU A 187 -1.21 -13.78 12.10
C GLU A 187 -1.07 -15.30 12.23
N SER A 188 -0.85 -15.99 11.11
CA SER A 188 -0.77 -17.45 11.08
C SER A 188 0.50 -17.97 11.77
N VAL A 189 0.31 -18.93 12.68
CA VAL A 189 1.42 -19.62 13.34
C VAL A 189 1.55 -21.02 12.76
N TYR A 190 2.78 -21.37 12.39
CA TYR A 190 3.14 -22.64 11.75
C TYR A 190 3.92 -23.53 12.71
N GLY A 191 3.79 -24.83 12.52
CA GLY A 191 4.73 -25.83 13.01
C GLY A 191 5.62 -26.31 11.86
N VAL A 192 6.75 -26.94 12.19
CA VAL A 192 7.59 -27.64 11.21
C VAL A 192 7.69 -29.09 11.62
N ILE A 193 7.50 -29.98 10.68
CA ILE A 193 7.63 -31.44 10.87
C ILE A 193 8.58 -32.02 9.85
N HIS A 194 9.21 -33.12 10.19
CA HIS A 194 10.01 -33.92 9.27
C HIS A 194 9.09 -34.97 8.63
N VAL A 195 9.14 -35.05 7.30
CA VAL A 195 8.44 -36.06 6.50
C VAL A 195 9.43 -36.79 5.61
N TRP A 196 9.13 -38.05 5.33
CA TRP A 196 9.91 -38.86 4.38
C TRP A 196 9.21 -38.71 3.02
N GLU A 197 9.93 -38.17 2.04
CA GLU A 197 9.48 -38.00 0.65
C GLU A 197 10.49 -38.57 -0.30
N LYS A 198 10.04 -39.00 -1.48
CA LYS A 198 10.93 -39.39 -2.55
C LYS A 198 11.42 -38.15 -3.31
N ASP A 199 12.72 -38.09 -3.58
CA ASP A 199 13.29 -37.07 -4.47
C ASP A 199 12.97 -37.39 -5.95
N GLU A 200 13.42 -36.52 -6.86
CA GLU A 200 13.22 -36.69 -8.30
C GLU A 200 13.91 -37.95 -8.87
N GLN A 201 14.85 -38.51 -8.12
CA GLN A 201 15.59 -39.72 -8.48
C GLN A 201 15.02 -40.97 -7.83
N GLY A 202 13.97 -40.82 -6.99
CA GLY A 202 13.28 -41.93 -6.32
C GLY A 202 13.87 -42.33 -4.95
N HIS A 203 14.93 -41.66 -4.46
CA HIS A 203 15.50 -41.91 -3.15
C HIS A 203 14.63 -41.34 -2.06
N VAL A 204 14.52 -42.04 -0.93
CA VAL A 204 13.74 -41.58 0.23
C VAL A 204 14.61 -40.62 1.04
N ILE A 205 14.23 -39.36 1.06
CA ILE A 205 14.91 -38.31 1.81
C ILE A 205 14.00 -37.74 2.92
N GLN A 206 14.62 -37.30 4.01
CA GLN A 206 13.92 -36.59 5.06
C GLN A 206 13.84 -35.11 4.72
N LYS A 207 12.62 -34.58 4.64
CA LYS A 207 12.36 -33.18 4.28
C LYS A 207 11.54 -32.48 5.34
N GLN A 208 11.88 -31.23 5.63
CA GLN A 208 11.08 -30.41 6.51
C GLN A 208 9.88 -29.80 5.75
N ARG A 209 8.70 -29.86 6.37
CA ARG A 209 7.47 -29.26 5.82
C ARG A 209 6.76 -28.39 6.88
N ALA A 210 6.30 -27.25 6.44
CA ALA A 210 5.45 -26.38 7.27
C ALA A 210 4.06 -26.99 7.44
N VAL A 211 3.51 -26.90 8.64
CA VAL A 211 2.15 -27.35 8.95
C VAL A 211 1.39 -26.33 9.75
N MET A 212 0.07 -26.33 9.59
CA MET A 212 -0.84 -25.50 10.36
C MET A 212 -2.03 -26.30 10.86
N LYS A 213 -2.61 -25.92 12.00
CA LYS A 213 -3.81 -26.53 12.55
C LYS A 213 -5.05 -25.81 12.03
N TYR A 214 -5.95 -26.54 11.42
CA TYR A 214 -7.26 -26.05 10.98
C TYR A 214 -8.37 -26.60 11.88
N PRO A 215 -9.41 -25.82 12.20
CA PRO A 215 -10.62 -26.37 12.77
C PRO A 215 -11.20 -27.44 11.85
N ILE A 216 -11.78 -28.50 12.38
CA ILE A 216 -12.38 -29.58 11.59
C ILE A 216 -13.44 -29.03 10.60
N THR A 217 -14.18 -28.01 11.01
CA THR A 217 -15.21 -27.34 10.22
C THR A 217 -14.69 -26.64 8.96
N SER A 218 -13.40 -26.38 8.89
CA SER A 218 -12.72 -25.75 7.73
C SER A 218 -12.20 -26.78 6.73
N ILE A 219 -12.26 -28.08 7.04
CA ILE A 219 -11.77 -29.14 6.16
C ILE A 219 -12.83 -29.42 5.08
N ASN A 220 -12.41 -29.37 3.83
CA ASN A 220 -13.26 -29.63 2.67
C ASN A 220 -12.68 -30.76 1.80
N ARG A 221 -13.45 -31.20 0.80
CA ARG A 221 -13.05 -32.27 -0.12
C ARG A 221 -11.74 -31.96 -0.85
N GLU A 222 -11.58 -30.73 -1.34
CA GLU A 222 -10.36 -30.30 -2.03
C GLU A 222 -9.09 -30.44 -1.18
N MET A 223 -9.18 -30.17 0.13
CA MET A 223 -8.04 -30.33 1.04
C MET A 223 -7.67 -31.78 1.24
N LEU A 224 -8.65 -32.69 1.20
CA LEU A 224 -8.41 -34.11 1.33
C LEU A 224 -7.83 -34.69 0.03
N ASP A 225 -8.42 -34.38 -1.12
CA ASP A 225 -7.97 -34.85 -2.42
C ASP A 225 -6.52 -34.39 -2.75
N LYS A 226 -6.15 -33.19 -2.28
CA LYS A 226 -4.75 -32.69 -2.39
C LYS A 226 -3.82 -33.22 -1.28
N GLU A 227 -4.23 -34.25 -0.53
CA GLU A 227 -3.46 -34.89 0.55
C GLU A 227 -2.85 -33.88 1.55
N LYS A 228 -3.57 -32.80 1.83
CA LYS A 228 -3.05 -31.77 2.76
C LYS A 228 -3.07 -32.22 4.22
N VAL A 229 -3.88 -33.19 4.59
CA VAL A 229 -3.97 -33.70 5.96
C VAL A 229 -2.77 -34.60 6.25
N VAL A 230 -1.99 -34.27 7.29
CA VAL A 230 -0.76 -34.95 7.65
C VAL A 230 -1.00 -36.38 8.13
N ASP A 231 -1.99 -36.59 8.98
CA ASP A 231 -2.31 -37.89 9.55
C ASP A 231 -3.24 -38.69 8.61
N LYS A 232 -2.74 -39.81 8.08
CA LYS A 232 -3.49 -40.67 7.15
C LYS A 232 -4.71 -41.34 7.79
N ARG A 233 -4.71 -41.59 9.11
CA ARG A 233 -5.89 -42.14 9.81
C ARG A 233 -6.98 -41.10 9.90
N ILE A 234 -6.63 -39.89 10.31
CA ILE A 234 -7.58 -38.75 10.35
C ILE A 234 -8.09 -38.46 8.94
N HIS A 235 -7.23 -38.45 7.92
CA HIS A 235 -7.63 -38.25 6.53
C HIS A 235 -8.74 -39.25 6.11
N ARG A 236 -8.56 -40.56 6.38
CA ARG A 236 -9.58 -41.56 6.07
C ARG A 236 -10.90 -41.35 6.80
N ILE A 237 -10.84 -41.02 8.09
CA ILE A 237 -12.03 -40.75 8.90
C ILE A 237 -12.85 -39.57 8.32
N LEU A 238 -12.13 -38.48 7.98
CA LEU A 238 -12.75 -37.26 7.46
C LEU A 238 -13.29 -37.45 6.03
N SER A 239 -12.56 -38.17 5.17
CA SER A 239 -13.02 -38.50 3.83
C SER A 239 -14.31 -39.34 3.84
N GLY A 240 -14.37 -40.39 4.69
CA GLY A 240 -15.57 -41.19 4.86
C GLY A 240 -16.73 -40.37 5.43
N ARG A 241 -16.45 -39.45 6.35
CA ARG A 241 -17.51 -38.62 6.93
C ARG A 241 -18.06 -37.60 5.93
N LEU A 242 -17.22 -36.95 5.12
CA LEU A 242 -17.64 -36.00 4.08
C LEU A 242 -18.47 -36.71 3.01
N ALA A 243 -18.04 -37.89 2.56
CA ALA A 243 -18.81 -38.70 1.59
C ALA A 243 -20.23 -39.03 2.04
N GLN A 244 -20.43 -39.26 3.36
CA GLN A 244 -21.78 -39.53 3.93
C GLN A 244 -22.70 -38.30 3.90
N TYR A 245 -22.17 -37.09 3.70
CA TYR A 245 -22.92 -35.83 3.69
C TYR A 245 -22.74 -35.05 2.39
N ASN A 246 -22.61 -35.77 1.28
CA ASN A 246 -22.47 -35.20 -0.08
C ASN A 246 -21.39 -34.11 -0.14
N ASP A 247 -20.27 -34.34 0.54
CA ASP A 247 -19.13 -33.43 0.64
C ASP A 247 -19.43 -32.02 1.20
N ASN A 248 -20.54 -31.88 1.96
CA ASN A 248 -20.91 -30.66 2.64
C ASN A 248 -20.23 -30.58 4.04
N PRO A 249 -19.19 -29.76 4.26
CA PRO A 249 -18.47 -29.70 5.52
C PRO A 249 -19.31 -29.21 6.69
N LYS A 250 -20.27 -28.32 6.44
CA LYS A 250 -21.14 -27.77 7.50
C LYS A 250 -22.01 -28.84 8.13
N GLU A 251 -22.57 -29.74 7.32
CA GLU A 251 -23.41 -30.85 7.78
C GLU A 251 -22.57 -32.00 8.33
N ALA A 252 -21.48 -32.37 7.61
CA ALA A 252 -20.60 -33.44 8.02
C ALA A 252 -20.01 -33.26 9.40
N PHE A 253 -19.66 -32.01 9.74
CA PHE A 253 -18.98 -31.65 11.00
C PHE A 253 -19.86 -30.92 12.01
N ALA A 254 -21.17 -30.87 11.79
CA ALA A 254 -22.13 -30.35 12.77
C ALA A 254 -22.15 -31.17 14.07
N LYS A 255 -21.91 -32.48 13.97
CA LYS A 255 -21.72 -33.36 15.13
C LYS A 255 -20.27 -33.75 15.30
N PRO A 256 -19.79 -33.96 16.55
CA PRO A 256 -18.41 -34.35 16.79
C PRO A 256 -17.99 -35.60 16.01
N VAL A 257 -16.80 -35.57 15.44
CA VAL A 257 -16.14 -36.72 14.80
C VAL A 257 -15.05 -37.22 15.75
N TYR A 258 -14.99 -38.51 15.99
CA TYR A 258 -14.09 -39.12 16.93
C TYR A 258 -12.97 -39.89 16.23
N ILE A 259 -11.73 -39.80 16.74
CA ILE A 259 -10.60 -40.63 16.31
C ILE A 259 -10.85 -42.08 16.74
N ASP A 260 -11.33 -42.22 17.98
CA ASP A 260 -11.71 -43.49 18.60
C ASP A 260 -13.11 -43.34 19.17
N LYS A 261 -14.02 -44.23 18.75
CA LYS A 261 -15.38 -44.22 19.20
C LYS A 261 -15.51 -44.74 20.62
N GLU A 262 -14.66 -45.64 21.06
CA GLU A 262 -14.65 -46.23 22.40
C GLU A 262 -14.17 -45.23 23.43
N CYS A 263 -13.02 -44.57 23.17
CA CYS A 263 -12.46 -43.56 24.05
C CYS A 263 -13.11 -42.17 23.91
N ARG A 264 -14.01 -41.97 22.95
CA ARG A 264 -14.72 -40.71 22.66
C ARG A 264 -13.77 -39.49 22.54
N ILE A 265 -12.63 -39.68 21.90
CA ILE A 265 -11.66 -38.59 21.61
C ILE A 265 -12.11 -37.81 20.38
N PRO A 266 -12.62 -36.57 20.53
CA PRO A 266 -13.12 -35.80 19.40
C PRO A 266 -11.98 -35.13 18.63
N ILE A 267 -12.10 -35.13 17.30
CA ILE A 267 -11.23 -34.35 16.41
C ILE A 267 -11.73 -32.91 16.43
N ARG A 268 -11.01 -32.02 17.07
CA ARG A 268 -11.34 -30.56 17.10
C ARG A 268 -10.57 -29.81 16.04
N THR A 269 -9.31 -30.14 15.85
CA THR A 269 -8.40 -29.52 14.89
C THR A 269 -7.63 -30.56 14.12
N VAL A 270 -7.30 -30.26 12.88
CA VAL A 270 -6.59 -31.13 11.96
C VAL A 270 -5.30 -30.46 11.54
N ARG A 271 -4.17 -31.18 11.62
CA ARG A 271 -2.89 -30.69 11.15
C ARG A 271 -2.79 -30.95 9.64
N CYS A 272 -2.58 -29.84 8.90
CA CYS A 272 -2.46 -29.86 7.46
C CYS A 272 -1.14 -29.25 7.01
N PHE A 273 -0.60 -29.71 5.90
CA PHE A 273 0.53 -29.10 5.23
C PHE A 273 0.19 -27.67 4.81
N ALA A 274 1.08 -26.74 5.09
CA ALA A 274 0.96 -25.32 4.78
C ALA A 274 1.76 -24.96 3.51
N LYS A 275 1.38 -23.85 2.87
CA LYS A 275 2.02 -23.37 1.63
C LYS A 275 3.43 -22.78 1.81
N PRO A 276 3.73 -22.02 2.91
CA PRO A 276 5.02 -21.35 3.01
C PRO A 276 6.19 -22.33 2.97
N ALA A 277 7.22 -21.99 2.21
CA ALA A 277 8.48 -22.71 2.24
C ALA A 277 9.19 -22.47 3.59
N ILE A 278 9.90 -23.48 4.10
CA ILE A 278 10.56 -23.42 5.42
C ILE A 278 11.54 -22.24 5.51
N ASN A 279 12.30 -22.00 4.44
CA ASN A 279 13.27 -20.91 4.36
C ASN A 279 12.66 -19.50 4.41
N THR A 280 11.33 -19.38 4.29
CA THR A 280 10.62 -18.11 4.45
C THR A 280 10.06 -17.89 5.86
N LEU A 281 10.08 -18.92 6.71
CA LEU A 281 9.52 -18.85 8.05
C LEU A 281 10.58 -18.41 9.07
N VAL A 282 10.13 -17.63 10.06
CA VAL A 282 10.94 -17.16 11.17
C VAL A 282 10.50 -17.84 12.45
N PRO A 283 11.41 -18.37 13.28
CA PRO A 283 11.05 -18.94 14.57
C PRO A 283 10.50 -17.84 15.51
N LEU A 284 9.29 -18.08 16.02
CA LEU A 284 8.61 -17.18 16.95
C LEU A 284 8.85 -17.57 18.41
N LYS A 285 8.89 -18.88 18.69
CA LYS A 285 9.01 -19.42 20.04
C LYS A 285 9.94 -20.63 20.04
N LYS A 286 10.82 -20.70 21.04
CA LYS A 286 11.70 -21.85 21.32
C LYS A 286 11.22 -22.60 22.58
N ASP A 287 11.53 -23.88 22.67
CA ASP A 287 11.36 -24.68 23.87
C ASP A 287 12.48 -24.41 24.89
N ASP A 288 12.44 -25.10 26.05
CA ASP A 288 13.45 -24.96 27.13
C ASP A 288 14.86 -25.44 26.69
N LYS A 289 14.95 -26.19 25.61
CA LYS A 289 16.21 -26.67 25.01
C LYS A 289 16.73 -25.77 23.89
N GLY A 290 16.00 -24.64 23.58
CA GLY A 290 16.37 -23.73 22.55
C GLY A 290 15.85 -24.10 21.14
N ASN A 291 15.13 -25.23 20.97
CA ASN A 291 14.62 -25.64 19.67
C ASN A 291 13.36 -24.85 19.29
N PRO A 292 13.25 -24.39 18.04
CA PRO A 292 12.06 -23.71 17.57
C PRO A 292 10.83 -24.63 17.58
N VAL A 293 9.72 -24.17 18.19
CA VAL A 293 8.46 -24.91 18.29
C VAL A 293 7.28 -24.22 17.56
N ALA A 294 7.45 -22.96 17.21
CA ALA A 294 6.47 -22.19 16.48
C ALA A 294 7.17 -21.23 15.51
N TRP A 295 6.60 -21.07 14.33
CA TRP A 295 7.11 -20.20 13.26
C TRP A 295 6.02 -19.28 12.75
N VAL A 296 6.43 -18.16 12.19
CA VAL A 296 5.56 -17.21 11.51
C VAL A 296 6.16 -16.82 10.16
N ASN A 297 5.29 -16.39 9.26
CA ASN A 297 5.72 -15.85 7.98
C ASN A 297 5.89 -14.33 8.10
N PRO A 298 7.06 -13.74 7.82
CA PRO A 298 7.21 -12.29 7.75
C PRO A 298 6.29 -11.75 6.65
N GLY A 299 5.30 -10.91 7.03
CA GLY A 299 4.24 -10.54 6.11
C GLY A 299 4.59 -9.43 5.12
N ASN A 300 5.49 -8.50 5.49
CA ASN A 300 5.73 -7.29 4.74
C ASN A 300 7.19 -7.11 4.37
N ASN A 301 7.45 -6.69 3.13
CA ASN A 301 8.76 -6.24 2.70
C ASN A 301 8.99 -4.79 3.18
N HIS A 302 10.16 -4.53 3.74
CA HIS A 302 10.59 -3.20 4.12
C HIS A 302 11.19 -2.46 2.91
N HIS A 303 12.11 -3.12 2.21
CA HIS A 303 12.75 -2.57 1.01
C HIS A 303 13.30 -3.70 0.13
N VAL A 304 13.63 -3.33 -1.09
CA VAL A 304 14.45 -4.12 -1.98
C VAL A 304 15.73 -3.36 -2.24
N ALA A 305 16.87 -4.02 -2.12
CA ALA A 305 18.17 -3.48 -2.51
C ALA A 305 18.63 -4.16 -3.81
N ILE A 306 19.12 -3.35 -4.74
CA ILE A 306 19.62 -3.79 -6.04
C ILE A 306 21.12 -3.57 -6.09
N TYR A 307 21.84 -4.58 -6.53
CA TYR A 307 23.30 -4.60 -6.65
C TYR A 307 23.71 -4.98 -8.06
N ARG A 308 24.95 -4.68 -8.39
CA ARG A 308 25.63 -5.15 -9.57
C ARG A 308 26.81 -6.02 -9.12
N ASP A 309 26.87 -7.27 -9.60
CA ASP A 309 27.95 -8.21 -9.29
C ASP A 309 29.21 -7.92 -10.13
N GLU A 310 30.29 -8.67 -9.90
CA GLU A 310 31.56 -8.53 -10.61
C GLU A 310 31.45 -8.82 -12.12
N ASP A 311 30.52 -9.67 -12.52
CA ASP A 311 30.20 -9.97 -13.92
C ASP A 311 29.31 -8.90 -14.58
N GLY A 312 28.95 -7.85 -13.85
CA GLY A 312 28.04 -6.81 -14.32
C GLY A 312 26.56 -7.20 -14.30
N LYS A 313 26.20 -8.37 -13.74
CA LYS A 313 24.82 -8.81 -13.63
C LYS A 313 24.13 -8.17 -12.42
N TYR A 314 22.85 -7.90 -12.57
CA TYR A 314 22.06 -7.35 -11.48
C TYR A 314 21.54 -8.44 -10.55
N LYS A 315 21.64 -8.16 -9.26
CA LYS A 315 21.13 -8.99 -8.16
C LYS A 315 20.20 -8.17 -7.29
N GLU A 316 19.27 -8.82 -6.63
CA GLU A 316 18.39 -8.16 -5.67
C GLU A 316 18.38 -8.88 -4.34
N ARG A 317 18.12 -8.11 -3.29
CA ARG A 317 17.79 -8.62 -1.98
C ARG A 317 16.51 -7.97 -1.47
N THR A 318 15.50 -8.79 -1.24
CA THR A 318 14.27 -8.36 -0.59
C THR A 318 14.42 -8.50 0.92
N VAL A 319 14.34 -7.39 1.63
CA VAL A 319 14.47 -7.32 3.09
C VAL A 319 13.09 -7.18 3.70
N THR A 320 12.73 -8.11 4.60
CA THR A 320 11.45 -8.08 5.30
C THR A 320 11.42 -6.98 6.37
N PHE A 321 10.20 -6.59 6.78
CA PHE A 321 10.05 -5.64 7.89
C PHE A 321 10.58 -6.22 9.21
N TRP A 322 10.45 -7.53 9.41
CA TRP A 322 11.04 -8.24 10.55
C TRP A 322 12.56 -8.04 10.58
N GLU A 323 13.23 -8.36 9.48
CA GLU A 323 14.67 -8.20 9.34
C GLU A 323 15.13 -6.77 9.59
N ALA A 324 14.45 -5.79 9.00
CA ALA A 324 14.76 -4.37 9.22
C ALA A 324 14.68 -3.95 10.69
N VAL A 325 13.71 -4.49 11.43
CA VAL A 325 13.58 -4.26 12.88
C VAL A 325 14.74 -4.89 13.65
N ASP A 326 15.10 -6.12 13.32
CA ASP A 326 16.21 -6.81 14.00
C ASP A 326 17.54 -6.11 13.73
N ARG A 327 17.78 -5.67 12.49
CA ARG A 327 18.96 -4.82 12.15
C ARG A 327 19.03 -3.57 13.02
N CYS A 328 17.93 -2.86 13.16
CA CYS A 328 17.86 -1.70 14.07
C CYS A 328 18.11 -2.06 15.54
N ARG A 329 17.69 -3.25 16.00
CA ARG A 329 17.92 -3.70 17.38
C ARG A 329 19.39 -3.94 17.69
N VAL A 330 20.16 -4.38 16.72
CA VAL A 330 21.61 -4.56 16.84
C VAL A 330 22.41 -3.33 16.42
N GLY A 331 21.75 -2.20 16.14
CA GLY A 331 22.38 -0.92 15.87
C GLY A 331 22.89 -0.71 14.45
N ILE A 332 22.52 -1.59 13.49
CA ILE A 332 22.91 -1.44 12.08
C ILE A 332 21.79 -0.81 11.25
N PRO A 333 22.11 -0.15 10.12
CA PRO A 333 21.12 0.48 9.25
C PRO A 333 20.05 -0.52 8.77
N ALA A 334 18.79 -0.06 8.76
CA ALA A 334 17.68 -0.87 8.25
C ALA A 334 17.82 -1.15 6.75
N ILE A 335 18.36 -0.18 5.98
CA ILE A 335 18.64 -0.34 4.55
C ILE A 335 19.94 -1.13 4.38
N VAL A 336 19.86 -2.17 3.57
CA VAL A 336 20.99 -3.05 3.25
C VAL A 336 21.72 -2.48 2.04
N THR A 337 22.82 -1.80 2.25
CA THR A 337 23.66 -1.24 1.17
C THR A 337 24.76 -2.21 0.73
N GLN A 338 25.12 -3.15 1.61
CA GLN A 338 26.06 -4.22 1.27
C GLN A 338 25.36 -5.56 1.42
N PRO A 339 25.58 -6.50 0.51
CA PRO A 339 25.04 -7.84 0.61
C PRO A 339 25.68 -8.55 1.80
N ASP A 340 24.87 -9.00 2.72
CA ASP A 340 25.30 -9.82 3.83
C ASP A 340 24.49 -11.13 3.85
N THR A 341 25.10 -12.21 4.32
CA THR A 341 24.48 -13.53 4.38
C THR A 341 23.84 -13.84 5.72
N ILE A 342 23.92 -12.93 6.70
CA ILE A 342 23.38 -13.13 8.05
C ILE A 342 21.89 -13.49 7.96
N TRP A 343 21.17 -12.78 7.11
CA TRP A 343 19.74 -12.87 6.97
C TRP A 343 19.26 -13.93 5.98
N ASP A 344 20.18 -14.57 5.24
CA ASP A 344 19.82 -15.67 4.36
C ASP A 344 19.48 -16.94 5.16
N ASN A 345 20.06 -17.09 6.35
CA ASN A 345 19.70 -18.15 7.28
C ASN A 345 18.73 -17.66 8.36
N ILE A 346 17.45 -17.82 8.10
CA ILE A 346 16.37 -17.40 9.00
C ILE A 346 16.45 -18.03 10.39
N LEU A 347 16.95 -19.27 10.47
CA LEU A 347 17.07 -20.00 11.74
C LEU A 347 18.14 -19.40 12.68
N GLN A 348 19.08 -18.65 12.15
CA GLN A 348 20.15 -18.00 12.91
C GLN A 348 19.79 -16.58 13.38
N ARG A 349 18.67 -16.00 12.98
CA ARG A 349 18.32 -14.63 13.33
C ARG A 349 18.33 -14.30 14.82
N ASN A 350 18.02 -15.29 15.66
CA ASN A 350 18.03 -15.08 17.11
C ASN A 350 19.44 -15.20 17.72
N ASP A 351 20.40 -15.60 16.95
CA ASP A 351 21.78 -15.85 17.38
C ASP A 351 22.76 -14.81 16.80
N ILE A 352 22.23 -13.68 16.30
CA ILE A 352 23.04 -12.58 15.80
C ILE A 352 23.82 -11.98 16.96
N SER A 353 25.13 -12.15 16.89
CA SER A 353 26.10 -11.49 17.76
C SER A 353 26.98 -10.55 16.94
N GLU A 354 27.66 -9.64 17.60
CA GLU A 354 28.63 -8.75 16.92
C GLU A 354 29.68 -9.55 16.14
N ASN A 355 30.10 -10.70 16.66
CA ASN A 355 31.08 -11.59 15.99
C ASN A 355 30.57 -12.17 14.68
N VAL A 356 29.25 -12.34 14.52
CA VAL A 356 28.66 -12.82 13.26
C VAL A 356 28.67 -11.70 12.22
N LEU A 357 28.55 -10.45 12.63
CA LEU A 357 28.67 -9.29 11.74
C LEU A 357 30.07 -9.13 11.15
N GLU A 358 31.12 -9.49 11.89
CA GLU A 358 32.50 -9.45 11.45
C GLU A 358 32.85 -10.58 10.45
N SER A 359 32.05 -11.64 10.41
CA SER A 359 32.27 -12.82 9.57
C SER A 359 31.53 -12.79 8.22
N LEU A 360 31.09 -11.61 7.75
CA LEU A 360 30.43 -11.46 6.45
C LEU A 360 31.38 -11.88 5.31
N PRO A 361 30.90 -12.64 4.35
CA PRO A 361 31.70 -12.95 3.16
C PRO A 361 32.05 -11.66 2.43
N ASP A 362 33.29 -11.59 1.92
CA ASP A 362 33.76 -10.50 1.09
C ASP A 362 33.09 -10.54 -0.30
N VAL A 363 31.82 -10.15 -0.33
CA VAL A 363 31.03 -10.09 -1.56
C VAL A 363 31.22 -8.74 -2.19
N LYS A 364 31.90 -8.69 -3.32
CA LYS A 364 32.25 -7.46 -4.07
C LYS A 364 31.10 -6.95 -4.96
N TRP A 365 29.87 -6.97 -4.46
CA TRP A 365 28.76 -6.41 -5.20
C TRP A 365 28.64 -4.91 -4.94
N GLN A 366 28.47 -4.16 -6.00
CA GLN A 366 28.26 -2.73 -5.92
C GLN A 366 26.77 -2.43 -5.72
N PHE A 367 26.44 -1.64 -4.68
CA PHE A 367 25.09 -1.14 -4.46
C PHE A 367 24.70 -0.18 -5.59
N VAL A 368 23.50 -0.41 -6.16
CA VAL A 368 22.95 0.44 -7.23
C VAL A 368 21.89 1.37 -6.67
N LEU A 369 20.82 0.79 -6.11
CA LEU A 369 19.75 1.58 -5.50
C LEU A 369 18.89 0.73 -4.55
N SER A 370 18.11 1.41 -3.71
CA SER A 370 17.09 0.76 -2.89
C SER A 370 15.71 1.31 -3.21
N LEU A 371 14.70 0.43 -3.07
CA LEU A 371 13.29 0.75 -3.26
C LEU A 371 12.53 0.52 -1.96
N GLN A 372 11.83 1.55 -1.47
CA GLN A 372 10.87 1.45 -0.38
C GLN A 372 9.49 1.90 -0.83
N GLN A 373 8.44 1.41 -0.16
CA GLN A 373 7.08 1.87 -0.43
C GLN A 373 6.95 3.39 -0.25
N ASN A 374 6.34 4.06 -1.21
CA ASN A 374 6.14 5.50 -1.32
C ASN A 374 7.40 6.33 -1.63
N GLU A 375 8.56 5.72 -1.87
CA GLU A 375 9.67 6.46 -2.46
C GLU A 375 9.33 6.90 -3.87
N MET A 376 9.87 8.04 -4.26
CA MET A 376 9.55 8.73 -5.51
C MET A 376 10.71 8.59 -6.49
N PHE A 377 10.36 8.39 -7.75
CA PHE A 377 11.31 8.23 -8.86
C PHE A 377 10.83 8.97 -10.08
N ILE A 378 11.76 9.62 -10.78
CA ILE A 378 11.58 10.03 -12.19
C ILE A 378 11.95 8.81 -13.03
N LEU A 379 11.02 8.35 -13.89
CA LEU A 379 11.20 7.13 -14.69
C LEU A 379 10.91 7.40 -16.17
N GLY A 380 11.81 6.98 -17.05
CA GLY A 380 11.64 7.04 -18.51
C GLY A 380 11.98 8.38 -19.15
N MET A 381 12.64 9.28 -18.42
CA MET A 381 13.22 10.52 -18.94
C MET A 381 14.68 10.28 -19.32
N ASN A 382 15.15 10.86 -20.42
CA ASN A 382 16.57 10.82 -20.73
C ASN A 382 17.36 11.75 -19.79
N GLU A 383 18.66 11.54 -19.72
CA GLU A 383 19.53 12.26 -18.76
C GLU A 383 19.59 13.77 -19.03
N GLU A 384 19.60 14.19 -20.30
CA GLU A 384 19.70 15.59 -20.68
C GLU A 384 18.43 16.34 -20.30
N ASP A 385 17.25 15.80 -20.64
CA ASP A 385 15.95 16.37 -20.28
C ASP A 385 15.77 16.39 -18.75
N TYR A 386 16.22 15.35 -18.06
CA TYR A 386 16.16 15.29 -16.60
C TYR A 386 16.98 16.43 -15.96
N ARG A 387 18.24 16.58 -16.35
CA ARG A 387 19.09 17.65 -15.83
C ARG A 387 18.52 19.02 -16.15
N TYR A 388 18.10 19.23 -17.41
CA TYR A 388 17.46 20.49 -17.81
C TYR A 388 16.23 20.79 -16.95
N ALA A 389 15.31 19.83 -16.79
CA ALA A 389 14.10 20.01 -16.01
C ALA A 389 14.37 20.28 -14.52
N MET A 390 15.39 19.65 -13.95
CA MET A 390 15.81 19.89 -12.57
C MET A 390 16.42 21.29 -12.39
N ASP A 391 17.31 21.72 -13.30
CA ASP A 391 17.97 23.01 -13.25
C ASP A 391 17.00 24.18 -13.49
N GLN A 392 16.08 24.03 -14.44
CA GLN A 392 15.07 25.04 -14.75
C GLN A 392 13.83 24.97 -13.85
N GLN A 393 13.75 23.99 -12.95
CA GLN A 393 12.57 23.73 -12.12
C GLN A 393 11.29 23.58 -12.97
N ASP A 394 11.41 22.91 -14.10
CA ASP A 394 10.25 22.61 -14.97
C ASP A 394 9.39 21.51 -14.36
N TYR A 395 8.60 21.90 -13.37
CA TYR A 395 7.72 20.97 -12.64
C TYR A 395 6.62 20.38 -13.52
N ALA A 396 6.21 21.07 -14.60
CA ALA A 396 5.23 20.53 -15.53
C ALA A 396 5.81 19.37 -16.36
N LEU A 397 7.09 19.46 -16.73
CA LEU A 397 7.80 18.38 -17.38
C LEU A 397 8.07 17.22 -16.43
N LEU A 398 8.63 17.51 -15.24
CA LEU A 398 8.93 16.49 -14.20
C LEU A 398 7.67 15.74 -13.75
N ASN A 399 6.53 16.44 -13.66
CA ASN A 399 5.24 15.84 -13.34
C ASN A 399 4.92 14.62 -14.22
N LYS A 400 5.21 14.68 -15.51
CA LYS A 400 4.86 13.62 -16.48
C LYS A 400 5.62 12.30 -16.25
N TYR A 401 6.77 12.36 -15.55
CA TYR A 401 7.67 11.22 -15.33
C TYR A 401 7.80 10.82 -13.85
N LEU A 402 7.06 11.48 -12.96
CA LEU A 402 7.14 11.24 -11.52
C LEU A 402 6.22 10.09 -11.08
N TYR A 403 6.84 9.08 -10.50
CA TYR A 403 6.18 7.86 -10.01
C TYR A 403 6.52 7.61 -8.55
N ARG A 404 5.64 6.90 -7.85
CA ARG A 404 5.88 6.37 -6.52
C ARG A 404 5.94 4.85 -6.52
N VAL A 405 6.75 4.28 -5.67
CA VAL A 405 6.77 2.83 -5.41
C VAL A 405 5.50 2.45 -4.67
N GLN A 406 4.67 1.57 -5.27
CA GLN A 406 3.45 1.10 -4.66
C GLN A 406 3.66 -0.21 -3.91
N LYS A 407 4.24 -1.21 -4.57
CA LYS A 407 4.42 -2.57 -4.03
C LYS A 407 5.76 -3.12 -4.48
N LEU A 408 6.39 -3.85 -3.56
CA LEU A 408 7.66 -4.52 -3.77
C LEU A 408 7.47 -6.02 -3.52
N SER A 409 7.87 -6.82 -4.49
CA SER A 409 7.97 -8.28 -4.38
C SER A 409 9.29 -8.69 -5.00
N LYS A 410 9.77 -9.88 -4.70
CA LYS A 410 10.99 -10.40 -5.33
C LYS A 410 10.84 -10.42 -6.86
N GLY A 411 11.71 -9.73 -7.57
CA GLY A 411 11.70 -9.61 -9.03
C GLY A 411 10.53 -8.81 -9.63
N ASP A 412 9.69 -8.19 -8.81
CA ASP A 412 8.41 -7.64 -9.27
C ASP A 412 8.14 -6.32 -8.54
N TYR A 413 8.32 -5.20 -9.24
CA TYR A 413 8.13 -3.86 -8.69
C TYR A 413 6.94 -3.18 -9.34
N ASN A 414 6.06 -2.59 -8.52
CA ASN A 414 4.92 -1.85 -9.02
C ASN A 414 5.08 -0.37 -8.68
N PHE A 415 4.99 0.46 -9.70
CA PHE A 415 5.00 1.91 -9.57
C PHE A 415 3.65 2.49 -9.95
N ARG A 416 3.31 3.62 -9.35
CA ARG A 416 2.13 4.40 -9.66
C ARG A 416 2.52 5.83 -9.99
N TYR A 417 1.81 6.41 -10.94
CA TYR A 417 1.91 7.83 -11.20
C TYR A 417 1.56 8.61 -9.94
N HIS A 418 2.32 9.64 -9.62
CA HIS A 418 2.22 10.29 -8.30
C HIS A 418 0.86 10.92 -8.02
N THR A 419 0.10 11.34 -9.05
CA THR A 419 -1.23 11.94 -8.86
C THR A 419 -2.33 10.91 -8.61
N GLU A 420 -2.11 9.64 -8.94
CA GLU A 420 -3.09 8.56 -8.82
C GLU A 420 -3.41 8.22 -7.35
N THR A 421 -4.69 8.29 -6.99
CA THR A 421 -5.15 7.93 -5.62
C THR A 421 -5.42 6.45 -5.46
N SER A 422 -5.95 5.79 -6.51
CA SER A 422 -6.41 4.40 -6.44
C SER A 422 -5.25 3.42 -6.37
N VAL A 423 -5.35 2.48 -5.44
CA VAL A 423 -4.48 1.30 -5.35
C VAL A 423 -5.06 0.15 -6.16
N GLU A 424 -6.39 0.11 -6.32
CA GLU A 424 -7.10 -0.90 -7.08
C GLU A 424 -7.07 -0.59 -8.58
N ASP A 425 -6.86 -1.63 -9.36
CA ASP A 425 -6.92 -1.54 -10.80
C ASP A 425 -8.28 -1.96 -11.30
N LYS A 426 -9.17 -1.01 -11.47
CA LYS A 426 -10.45 -1.26 -12.13
C LYS A 426 -10.30 -1.85 -13.55
N TYR A 427 -9.12 -1.73 -14.12
CA TYR A 427 -8.80 -2.16 -15.48
C TYR A 427 -7.79 -3.32 -15.53
N ASP A 428 -7.50 -3.96 -14.39
CA ASP A 428 -6.63 -5.13 -14.31
C ASP A 428 -7.19 -6.25 -15.20
N GLY A 429 -6.44 -6.68 -16.16
CA GLY A 429 -6.84 -7.71 -17.15
C GLY A 429 -7.25 -7.16 -18.51
N LYS A 430 -7.51 -5.84 -18.64
CA LYS A 430 -7.79 -5.20 -19.93
C LYS A 430 -6.63 -4.36 -20.48
N LEU A 431 -5.62 -4.06 -19.62
CA LEU A 431 -4.48 -3.23 -19.99
C LEU A 431 -3.25 -4.12 -20.22
N ASN A 432 -2.69 -4.04 -21.44
CA ASN A 432 -1.35 -4.55 -21.69
C ASN A 432 -0.29 -3.63 -21.03
N LEU A 433 0.98 -4.04 -21.05
CA LEU A 433 2.06 -3.29 -20.40
C LEU A 433 2.16 -1.85 -20.91
N GLU A 434 1.96 -1.62 -22.21
CA GLU A 434 2.07 -0.30 -22.81
C GLU A 434 0.91 0.62 -22.40
N LEU A 435 -0.32 0.11 -22.43
CA LEU A 435 -1.49 0.82 -21.90
C LEU A 435 -1.35 1.11 -20.41
N SER A 436 -0.77 0.17 -19.64
CA SER A 436 -0.47 0.39 -18.22
C SER A 436 0.51 1.55 -18.02
N ARG A 437 1.55 1.67 -18.85
CA ARG A 437 2.50 2.80 -18.83
C ARG A 437 1.79 4.12 -19.17
N GLN A 438 0.95 4.15 -20.19
CA GLN A 438 0.16 5.33 -20.57
C GLN A 438 -0.76 5.79 -19.45
N MET A 439 -1.30 4.85 -18.66
CA MET A 439 -2.10 5.14 -17.47
C MET A 439 -1.28 5.49 -16.21
N GLY A 440 0.04 5.58 -16.33
CA GLY A 440 0.91 5.84 -15.18
C GLY A 440 1.00 4.67 -14.19
N LYS A 441 0.81 3.44 -14.67
CA LYS A 441 0.86 2.22 -13.86
C LYS A 441 1.95 1.31 -14.41
N LEU A 442 3.09 1.30 -13.76
CA LEU A 442 4.18 0.39 -14.10
C LEU A 442 4.08 -0.83 -13.18
N LYS A 443 3.51 -1.92 -13.69
CA LYS A 443 3.36 -3.18 -12.97
C LYS A 443 4.37 -4.21 -13.42
N ARG A 444 4.75 -5.06 -12.47
CA ARG A 444 5.68 -6.18 -12.69
C ARG A 444 6.95 -5.75 -13.42
N VAL A 445 7.47 -4.60 -13.00
CA VAL A 445 8.71 -4.07 -13.55
C VAL A 445 9.86 -4.92 -12.99
N SER A 446 10.62 -5.57 -13.87
CA SER A 446 11.83 -6.30 -13.49
C SER A 446 12.98 -5.33 -13.23
N ILE A 447 14.09 -5.81 -12.64
CA ILE A 447 15.30 -5.01 -12.44
C ILE A 447 15.78 -4.41 -13.76
N LYS A 448 15.88 -5.23 -14.80
CA LYS A 448 16.34 -4.81 -16.12
C LYS A 448 15.43 -3.70 -16.68
N SER A 449 14.12 -3.92 -16.68
CA SER A 449 13.17 -2.92 -17.17
C SER A 449 13.17 -1.64 -16.34
N LEU A 450 13.42 -1.72 -15.02
CA LEU A 450 13.55 -0.53 -14.18
C LEU A 450 14.77 0.31 -14.57
N LEU A 451 15.90 -0.33 -14.75
CA LEU A 451 17.16 0.35 -15.10
C LEU A 451 17.13 0.93 -16.52
N GLU A 452 16.44 0.27 -17.47
CA GLU A 452 16.16 0.82 -18.81
C GLU A 452 15.31 2.10 -18.77
N LEU A 453 14.55 2.31 -17.70
CA LEU A 453 13.78 3.55 -17.48
C LEU A 453 14.61 4.68 -16.86
N ASN A 454 15.92 4.54 -16.73
CA ASN A 454 16.82 5.53 -16.14
C ASN A 454 16.27 6.10 -14.82
N PRO A 455 16.21 5.32 -13.74
CA PRO A 455 15.55 5.69 -12.50
C PRO A 455 16.34 6.72 -11.71
N HIS A 456 15.82 7.94 -11.56
CA HIS A 456 16.34 8.95 -10.64
C HIS A 456 15.49 8.97 -9.37
N LYS A 457 16.10 8.65 -8.24
CA LYS A 457 15.44 8.70 -6.94
C LYS A 457 15.35 10.13 -6.45
N VAL A 458 14.14 10.60 -6.12
CA VAL A 458 13.89 11.98 -5.75
C VAL A 458 13.08 12.08 -4.46
N HIS A 459 13.28 13.19 -3.75
CA HIS A 459 12.45 13.57 -2.60
C HIS A 459 11.64 14.82 -2.96
N ILE A 460 10.34 14.75 -2.72
CA ILE A 460 9.46 15.89 -2.84
C ILE A 460 9.15 16.42 -1.44
N SER A 461 9.49 17.68 -1.17
CA SER A 461 9.18 18.33 0.10
C SER A 461 7.67 18.57 0.24
N VAL A 462 7.21 18.91 1.45
CA VAL A 462 5.81 19.29 1.69
C VAL A 462 5.40 20.58 0.96
N LEU A 463 6.36 21.39 0.53
CA LEU A 463 6.16 22.60 -0.27
C LEU A 463 6.22 22.34 -1.78
N GLY A 464 6.46 21.10 -2.20
CA GLY A 464 6.54 20.71 -3.62
C GLY A 464 7.92 20.86 -4.24
N GLU A 465 8.96 21.18 -3.47
CA GLU A 465 10.34 21.24 -3.96
C GLU A 465 10.88 19.84 -4.19
N ILE A 466 11.55 19.63 -5.32
CA ILE A 466 12.17 18.35 -5.69
C ILE A 466 13.69 18.40 -5.43
N LYS A 467 14.22 17.30 -4.89
CA LYS A 467 15.68 17.09 -4.72
C LYS A 467 16.03 15.67 -5.09
N GLU A 468 17.12 15.48 -5.81
CA GLU A 468 17.67 14.14 -6.06
C GLU A 468 18.26 13.57 -4.77
N ILE A 469 18.09 12.26 -4.58
CA ILE A 469 18.67 11.52 -3.46
C ILE A 469 19.64 10.49 -4.06
N SER A 470 20.89 10.62 -3.70
CA SER A 470 21.95 9.65 -4.04
C SER A 470 21.75 8.33 -3.27
#